data_4b0a4d72bc7b7901f2a39979a5da77a7
#
_entry.id   4b0a4d72bc7b7901f2a39979a5da77a7
#
_cell.length_a   1.000
_cell.length_b   1.000
_cell.length_c   1.000
_cell.angle_alpha   90.00
_cell.angle_beta   90.00
_cell.angle_gamma   90.00
#
_symmetry.space_group_name_H-M   'P 1'
#
loop_
_entity.id
_entity.type
_entity.pdbx_description
1 polymer ?
#
loop_
_entity_poly.entity_id
_entity_poly.type
_entity_poly.pdbx_seq_one_letter_code
_entity_poly.pdbx_strand_id
1 'polypeptide(L)'
;MKYRRCGNSGVLLPELSLGLWHNFGVADARERCRDLVGRALELGICHFDLADNYGPPPGAAESCFGELLQKEFAGHRDEMFIATKAGHLMWPGPYGDWGSKKHLIAGLNQSLSRLKLDYVDVFYHHRPDPETPIEETVEALAQIVRSGKALYIGLSKYPPQLFHRTCALLKEAKIPCLLHQFRYNLLDREAEKGMLPATAEQRSGAIVFSPLAQGLLTGKYLSGSLPADSRAARADSVFLDADKVAASADMVAQLNKQAFEAGIPLTQYAIAWLLSKPQITSVLIGARTVQQLEECAKATEVAVDFAPSRR
;
A
#
# COMPACT_ATOMS: atom_id res chain seq x y z
N MET A 1 11.99 -14.50 2.50
CA MET A 1 11.03 -13.71 1.66
C MET A 1 11.15 -14.14 0.21
N LYS A 2 10.04 -14.35 -0.50
CA LYS A 2 10.01 -14.56 -1.96
C LYS A 2 9.76 -13.22 -2.65
N TYR A 3 10.17 -13.14 -3.93
CA TYR A 3 10.01 -11.93 -4.75
C TYR A 3 9.20 -12.25 -6.00
N ARG A 4 8.31 -11.35 -6.39
CA ARG A 4 7.44 -11.49 -7.56
C ARG A 4 7.68 -10.37 -8.56
N ARG A 5 7.66 -10.73 -9.83
CA ARG A 5 7.86 -9.75 -10.91
C ARG A 5 6.67 -8.81 -11.04
N CYS A 6 6.96 -7.51 -11.19
CA CYS A 6 5.96 -6.48 -11.46
C CYS A 6 5.57 -6.54 -12.93
N GLY A 7 4.53 -7.29 -13.23
CA GLY A 7 4.03 -7.42 -14.59
C GLY A 7 5.11 -7.77 -15.62
N ASN A 8 5.20 -6.99 -16.69
CA ASN A 8 6.21 -7.17 -17.74
C ASN A 8 7.37 -6.16 -17.58
N SER A 9 8.04 -6.17 -16.45
CA SER A 9 9.16 -5.29 -16.15
C SER A 9 10.36 -6.06 -15.58
N GLY A 10 11.49 -5.38 -15.40
CA GLY A 10 12.66 -5.92 -14.70
C GLY A 10 12.54 -5.90 -13.18
N VAL A 11 11.50 -5.26 -12.63
CA VAL A 11 11.34 -5.04 -11.19
C VAL A 11 10.79 -6.29 -10.52
N LEU A 12 11.42 -6.68 -9.40
CA LEU A 12 10.94 -7.71 -8.48
C LEU A 12 10.60 -7.04 -7.14
N LEU A 13 9.40 -7.29 -6.62
CA LEU A 13 9.03 -6.85 -5.29
C LEU A 13 8.88 -8.03 -4.34
N PRO A 14 9.14 -7.84 -3.03
CA PRO A 14 8.86 -8.85 -2.02
C PRO A 14 7.36 -9.14 -1.97
N GLU A 15 6.98 -10.35 -1.62
CA GLU A 15 5.57 -10.74 -1.45
C GLU A 15 4.83 -9.87 -0.42
N LEU A 16 5.57 -9.29 0.54
CA LEU A 16 5.06 -8.30 1.49
C LEU A 16 5.79 -6.97 1.31
N SER A 17 5.03 -5.88 1.44
CA SER A 17 5.53 -4.51 1.45
C SER A 17 5.13 -3.83 2.75
N LEU A 18 5.97 -2.93 3.29
CA LEU A 18 5.64 -2.18 4.51
C LEU A 18 5.01 -0.84 4.17
N GLY A 19 3.74 -0.65 4.59
CA GLY A 19 3.01 0.60 4.45
C GLY A 19 3.20 1.51 5.67
N LEU A 20 3.57 2.76 5.42
CA LEU A 20 3.85 3.74 6.45
C LEU A 20 2.70 4.75 6.65
N TRP A 21 1.46 4.35 6.38
CA TRP A 21 0.31 5.26 6.47
C TRP A 21 0.03 5.76 7.87
N HIS A 22 -0.04 4.86 8.86
CA HIS A 22 -0.13 5.16 10.28
C HIS A 22 1.11 4.62 11.01
N ASN A 23 1.32 5.03 12.25
CA ASN A 23 2.43 4.59 13.09
C ASN A 23 3.81 5.16 12.72
N PHE A 24 3.85 6.13 11.80
CA PHE A 24 5.04 6.89 11.41
C PHE A 24 4.78 8.40 11.48
N GLY A 25 3.79 8.85 12.27
CA GLY A 25 3.51 10.25 12.53
C GLY A 25 4.42 10.86 13.58
N VAL A 26 4.22 12.16 13.87
CA VAL A 26 5.02 12.88 14.89
C VAL A 26 4.82 12.37 16.33
N ALA A 27 3.70 11.72 16.61
CA ALA A 27 3.42 11.11 17.92
C ALA A 27 4.07 9.72 18.07
N ASP A 28 4.66 9.17 17.02
CA ASP A 28 5.24 7.85 17.04
C ASP A 28 6.70 7.90 17.47
N ALA A 29 7.08 7.02 18.41
CA ALA A 29 8.46 6.96 18.87
C ALA A 29 9.39 6.57 17.70
N ARG A 30 10.41 7.39 17.49
CA ARG A 30 11.36 7.21 16.39
C ARG A 30 12.08 5.86 16.47
N GLU A 31 12.45 5.42 17.67
CA GLU A 31 13.10 4.12 17.89
C GLU A 31 12.22 2.98 17.37
N ARG A 32 10.90 3.07 17.62
CA ARG A 32 9.95 2.07 17.09
C ARG A 32 9.88 2.07 15.57
N CYS A 33 9.88 3.26 14.94
CA CYS A 33 9.90 3.38 13.48
C CYS A 33 11.19 2.79 12.91
N ARG A 34 12.34 3.09 13.53
CA ARG A 34 13.65 2.51 13.16
C ARG A 34 13.62 0.99 13.26
N ASP A 35 13.16 0.45 14.39
CA ASP A 35 13.15 -0.99 14.63
C ASP A 35 12.23 -1.72 13.63
N LEU A 36 11.10 -1.10 13.25
CA LEU A 36 10.21 -1.64 12.22
C LEU A 36 10.88 -1.65 10.84
N VAL A 37 11.56 -0.57 10.44
CA VAL A 37 12.25 -0.49 9.15
C VAL A 37 13.42 -1.47 9.11
N GLY A 38 14.25 -1.50 10.16
CA GLY A 38 15.38 -2.43 10.27
C GLY A 38 14.92 -3.89 10.21
N ARG A 39 13.88 -4.23 10.99
CA ARG A 39 13.36 -5.60 10.97
C ARG A 39 12.71 -5.98 9.64
N ALA A 40 12.07 -5.03 8.95
CA ALA A 40 11.55 -5.26 7.61
C ALA A 40 12.66 -5.66 6.64
N LEU A 41 13.77 -4.92 6.62
CA LEU A 41 14.94 -5.25 5.78
C LEU A 41 15.52 -6.62 6.12
N GLU A 42 15.70 -6.96 7.40
CA GLU A 42 16.18 -8.27 7.83
C GLU A 42 15.28 -9.42 7.36
N LEU A 43 13.96 -9.18 7.28
CA LEU A 43 12.98 -10.14 6.76
C LEU A 43 12.93 -10.17 5.22
N GLY A 44 13.69 -9.32 4.53
CA GLY A 44 13.68 -9.17 3.08
C GLY A 44 12.49 -8.35 2.55
N ILE A 45 11.81 -7.57 3.41
CA ILE A 45 10.79 -6.60 3.02
C ILE A 45 11.50 -5.30 2.66
N CYS A 46 11.84 -5.14 1.38
CA CYS A 46 12.59 -3.98 0.89
C CYS A 46 11.71 -2.93 0.19
N HIS A 47 10.40 -3.15 0.07
CA HIS A 47 9.47 -2.16 -0.48
C HIS A 47 8.76 -1.39 0.64
N PHE A 48 8.96 -0.06 0.64
CA PHE A 48 8.39 0.89 1.60
C PHE A 48 7.42 1.82 0.89
N ASP A 49 6.15 1.78 1.32
CA ASP A 49 5.05 2.50 0.66
C ASP A 49 4.60 3.70 1.50
N LEU A 50 4.89 4.90 0.99
CA LEU A 50 4.53 6.18 1.57
C LEU A 50 3.51 6.93 0.71
N ALA A 51 3.12 8.12 1.18
CA ALA A 51 2.41 9.15 0.42
C ALA A 51 2.61 10.51 1.10
N ASP A 52 2.45 11.58 0.34
CA ASP A 52 2.56 12.96 0.82
C ASP A 52 1.66 13.26 2.02
N ASN A 53 0.45 12.69 2.05
CA ASN A 53 -0.56 12.90 3.10
C ASN A 53 -0.48 11.91 4.27
N TYR A 54 0.54 11.01 4.33
CA TYR A 54 0.68 10.06 5.42
C TYR A 54 1.28 10.70 6.68
N GLY A 55 0.79 10.22 7.84
CA GLY A 55 1.18 10.74 9.15
C GLY A 55 0.31 10.19 10.26
N PRO A 56 -0.34 11.00 11.10
CA PRO A 56 -0.52 12.47 11.13
C PRO A 56 0.69 13.25 11.67
N PRO A 57 0.80 14.55 11.35
CA PRO A 57 0.09 15.27 10.29
C PRO A 57 0.56 14.84 8.88
N PRO A 58 -0.10 15.32 7.78
CA PRO A 58 0.37 15.07 6.42
C PRO A 58 1.85 15.41 6.24
N GLY A 59 2.61 14.51 5.57
CA GLY A 59 4.06 14.60 5.38
C GLY A 59 4.92 14.06 6.52
N ALA A 60 4.34 13.79 7.70
CA ALA A 60 5.11 13.33 8.84
C ALA A 60 5.76 11.96 8.62
N ALA A 61 5.07 11.05 7.95
CA ALA A 61 5.61 9.73 7.65
C ALA A 61 6.84 9.81 6.72
N GLU A 62 6.78 10.64 5.68
CA GLU A 62 7.93 10.88 4.79
C GLU A 62 9.09 11.54 5.53
N SER A 63 8.83 12.51 6.41
CA SER A 63 9.85 13.19 7.20
C SER A 63 10.53 12.21 8.17
N CYS A 64 9.75 11.38 8.88
CA CYS A 64 10.27 10.35 9.76
C CYS A 64 11.14 9.35 9.01
N PHE A 65 10.64 8.82 7.89
CA PHE A 65 11.38 7.85 7.09
C PHE A 65 12.64 8.46 6.46
N GLY A 66 12.57 9.70 5.94
CA GLY A 66 13.73 10.41 5.38
C GLY A 66 14.84 10.66 6.40
N GLU A 67 14.49 10.93 7.67
CA GLU A 67 15.48 11.04 8.73
C GLU A 67 16.13 9.69 9.07
N LEU A 68 15.35 8.60 9.08
CA LEU A 68 15.87 7.25 9.29
C LEU A 68 16.81 6.84 8.15
N LEU A 69 16.40 7.08 6.89
CA LEU A 69 17.26 6.83 5.73
C LEU A 69 18.61 7.53 5.87
N GLN A 70 18.61 8.84 6.18
CA GLN A 70 19.83 9.62 6.24
C GLN A 70 20.76 9.20 7.37
N LYS A 71 20.21 8.85 8.55
CA LYS A 71 21.02 8.65 9.77
C LYS A 71 21.35 7.18 10.04
N GLU A 72 20.48 6.27 9.65
CA GLU A 72 20.54 4.87 10.11
C GLU A 72 20.61 3.86 8.95
N PHE A 73 20.04 4.22 7.79
CA PHE A 73 19.95 3.32 6.65
C PHE A 73 20.56 3.90 5.36
N ALA A 74 21.45 4.89 5.46
CA ALA A 74 22.05 5.56 4.29
C ALA A 74 22.73 4.58 3.32
N GLY A 75 23.37 3.53 3.84
CA GLY A 75 24.04 2.50 3.03
C GLY A 75 23.09 1.51 2.33
N HIS A 76 21.77 1.55 2.63
CA HIS A 76 20.80 0.59 2.12
C HIS A 76 19.86 1.18 1.06
N ARG A 77 20.09 2.43 0.60
CA ARG A 77 19.18 3.08 -0.38
C ARG A 77 18.95 2.23 -1.63
N ASP A 78 19.99 1.66 -2.19
CA ASP A 78 19.93 0.88 -3.43
C ASP A 78 19.33 -0.53 -3.24
N GLU A 79 19.23 -0.99 -2.00
CA GLU A 79 18.54 -2.23 -1.64
C GLU A 79 17.03 -2.02 -1.43
N MET A 80 16.59 -0.76 -1.30
CA MET A 80 15.21 -0.39 -1.03
C MET A 80 14.47 0.01 -2.30
N PHE A 81 13.19 -0.37 -2.38
CA PHE A 81 12.24 0.15 -3.36
C PHE A 81 11.27 1.10 -2.65
N ILE A 82 11.47 2.39 -2.84
CA ILE A 82 10.74 3.44 -2.10
C ILE A 82 9.66 4.04 -2.97
N ALA A 83 8.42 4.01 -2.47
CA ALA A 83 7.24 4.55 -3.12
C ALA A 83 6.71 5.78 -2.39
N THR A 84 6.30 6.80 -3.13
CA THR A 84 5.42 7.85 -2.60
C THR A 84 4.31 8.22 -3.58
N LYS A 85 3.34 9.01 -3.12
CA LYS A 85 2.10 9.32 -3.85
C LYS A 85 1.71 10.77 -3.62
N ALA A 86 1.05 11.38 -4.62
CA ALA A 86 0.32 12.64 -4.47
C ALA A 86 -1.08 12.54 -5.09
N GLY A 87 -2.00 13.40 -4.65
CA GLY A 87 -3.38 13.43 -5.13
C GLY A 87 -4.42 13.60 -4.02
N HIS A 88 -3.98 13.87 -2.80
CA HIS A 88 -4.83 14.26 -1.67
C HIS A 88 -4.46 15.67 -1.19
N LEU A 89 -5.39 16.28 -0.44
CA LEU A 89 -5.22 17.65 0.07
C LEU A 89 -3.95 17.76 0.95
N MET A 90 -3.03 18.63 0.54
CA MET A 90 -1.77 18.90 1.23
C MET A 90 -1.64 20.35 1.70
N TRP A 91 -2.26 21.30 0.99
CA TRP A 91 -2.27 22.73 1.36
C TRP A 91 -3.56 23.41 0.89
N PRO A 92 -3.96 24.54 1.50
CA PRO A 92 -5.18 25.24 1.11
C PRO A 92 -5.06 25.88 -0.28
N GLY A 93 -6.22 26.13 -0.89
CA GLY A 93 -6.32 26.79 -2.19
C GLY A 93 -6.44 25.80 -3.37
N PRO A 94 -6.53 26.31 -4.60
CA PRO A 94 -6.96 25.52 -5.76
C PRO A 94 -5.91 24.53 -6.28
N TYR A 95 -4.69 24.59 -5.78
CA TYR A 95 -3.58 23.76 -6.26
C TYR A 95 -3.08 22.73 -5.24
N GLY A 96 -3.76 22.61 -4.10
CA GLY A 96 -3.32 21.78 -2.99
C GLY A 96 -3.87 20.36 -2.99
N ASP A 97 -4.70 19.98 -3.97
CA ASP A 97 -5.39 18.69 -4.04
C ASP A 97 -5.50 18.18 -5.48
N TRP A 98 -5.91 16.92 -5.65
CA TRP A 98 -6.25 16.23 -6.89
C TRP A 98 -5.07 15.96 -7.85
N GLY A 99 -5.36 15.88 -9.15
CA GLY A 99 -4.46 15.30 -10.16
C GLY A 99 -3.87 16.31 -11.17
N SER A 100 -4.01 17.64 -10.92
CA SER A 100 -3.43 18.61 -11.83
C SER A 100 -1.91 18.47 -11.93
N LYS A 101 -1.35 18.79 -13.10
CA LYS A 101 0.10 18.78 -13.34
C LYS A 101 0.85 19.61 -12.30
N LYS A 102 0.29 20.79 -11.94
CA LYS A 102 0.88 21.65 -10.92
C LYS A 102 0.94 20.97 -9.56
N HIS A 103 -0.14 20.31 -9.12
CA HIS A 103 -0.20 19.64 -7.83
C HIS A 103 0.75 18.44 -7.78
N LEU A 104 0.74 17.56 -8.79
CA LEU A 104 1.55 16.36 -8.81
C LEU A 104 3.06 16.65 -8.78
N ILE A 105 3.51 17.63 -9.57
CA ILE A 105 4.93 18.02 -9.60
C ILE A 105 5.35 18.69 -8.28
N ALA A 106 4.52 19.60 -7.76
CA ALA A 106 4.80 20.26 -6.48
C ALA A 106 4.78 19.26 -5.32
N GLY A 107 3.79 18.37 -5.29
CA GLY A 107 3.67 17.30 -4.29
C GLY A 107 4.90 16.41 -4.25
N LEU A 108 5.35 15.91 -5.41
CA LEU A 108 6.57 15.09 -5.47
C LEU A 108 7.81 15.87 -5.01
N ASN A 109 7.99 17.13 -5.41
CA ASN A 109 9.13 17.93 -4.95
C ASN A 109 9.15 18.08 -3.43
N GLN A 110 7.99 18.31 -2.81
CA GLN A 110 7.86 18.38 -1.36
C GLN A 110 8.14 17.01 -0.71
N SER A 111 7.66 15.91 -1.31
CA SER A 111 7.93 14.54 -0.85
C SER A 111 9.42 14.22 -0.87
N LEU A 112 10.12 14.53 -1.97
CA LEU A 112 11.57 14.34 -2.08
C LEU A 112 12.34 15.13 -1.02
N SER A 113 11.91 16.38 -0.75
CA SER A 113 12.51 17.20 0.33
C SER A 113 12.33 16.56 1.71
N ARG A 114 11.12 16.04 2.03
CA ARG A 114 10.84 15.35 3.29
C ARG A 114 11.60 14.04 3.40
N LEU A 115 11.64 13.25 2.33
CA LEU A 115 12.36 11.98 2.24
C LEU A 115 13.89 12.16 2.20
N LYS A 116 14.38 13.37 1.89
CA LYS A 116 15.81 13.68 1.71
C LYS A 116 16.43 12.83 0.60
N LEU A 117 15.71 12.65 -0.48
CA LEU A 117 16.07 11.86 -1.65
C LEU A 117 16.03 12.72 -2.92
N ASP A 118 16.87 12.38 -3.89
CA ASP A 118 16.85 12.98 -5.22
C ASP A 118 15.75 12.36 -6.10
N TYR A 119 15.42 11.09 -5.86
CA TYR A 119 14.38 10.35 -6.57
C TYR A 119 13.72 9.29 -5.69
N VAL A 120 12.51 8.87 -6.09
CA VAL A 120 11.83 7.67 -5.59
C VAL A 120 11.81 6.58 -6.67
N ASP A 121 11.67 5.32 -6.25
CA ASP A 121 11.61 4.22 -7.22
C ASP A 121 10.28 4.22 -7.97
N VAL A 122 9.18 4.43 -7.27
CA VAL A 122 7.88 4.61 -7.92
C VAL A 122 7.11 5.80 -7.34
N PHE A 123 6.54 6.60 -8.23
CA PHE A 123 5.60 7.67 -7.89
C PHE A 123 4.19 7.29 -8.31
N TYR A 124 3.23 7.37 -7.40
CA TYR A 124 1.83 7.08 -7.69
C TYR A 124 0.98 8.34 -7.83
N HIS A 125 0.07 8.35 -8.80
CA HIS A 125 -1.13 9.14 -8.66
C HIS A 125 -2.08 8.43 -7.70
N HIS A 126 -2.35 9.05 -6.53
CA HIS A 126 -2.93 8.40 -5.36
C HIS A 126 -4.41 8.04 -5.52
N ARG A 127 -5.13 8.80 -6.35
CA ARG A 127 -6.53 8.58 -6.71
C ARG A 127 -6.85 9.28 -8.03
N PRO A 128 -7.80 8.76 -8.83
CA PRO A 128 -8.26 9.48 -10.03
C PRO A 128 -8.88 10.82 -9.64
N ASP A 129 -8.64 11.84 -10.47
CA ASP A 129 -9.26 13.15 -10.37
C ASP A 129 -10.43 13.21 -11.35
N PRO A 130 -11.67 13.53 -10.89
CA PRO A 130 -12.82 13.58 -11.77
C PRO A 130 -12.85 14.81 -12.70
N GLU A 131 -12.13 15.89 -12.35
CA GLU A 131 -12.19 17.17 -13.04
C GLU A 131 -10.99 17.42 -13.97
N THR A 132 -9.80 16.93 -13.60
CA THR A 132 -8.60 17.10 -14.42
C THR A 132 -8.63 16.14 -15.60
N PRO A 133 -8.47 16.62 -16.86
CA PRO A 133 -8.29 15.73 -18.00
C PRO A 133 -7.16 14.73 -17.76
N ILE A 134 -7.41 13.46 -18.01
CA ILE A 134 -6.43 12.40 -17.73
C ILE A 134 -5.13 12.57 -18.52
N GLU A 135 -5.20 13.23 -19.66
CA GLU A 135 -4.06 13.57 -20.51
C GLU A 135 -3.09 14.52 -19.79
N GLU A 136 -3.61 15.50 -19.02
CA GLU A 136 -2.77 16.39 -18.19
C GLU A 136 -2.08 15.62 -17.07
N THR A 137 -2.81 14.75 -16.40
CA THR A 137 -2.24 13.87 -15.37
C THR A 137 -1.13 12.98 -15.94
N VAL A 138 -1.36 12.36 -17.11
CA VAL A 138 -0.36 11.55 -17.80
C VAL A 138 0.87 12.36 -18.21
N GLU A 139 0.69 13.57 -18.69
CA GLU A 139 1.80 14.47 -19.02
C GLU A 139 2.63 14.84 -17.78
N ALA A 140 1.97 15.07 -16.63
CA ALA A 140 2.66 15.30 -15.36
C ALA A 140 3.53 14.11 -14.97
N LEU A 141 2.95 12.90 -15.02
CA LEU A 141 3.65 11.66 -14.70
C LEU A 141 4.84 11.41 -15.65
N ALA A 142 4.65 11.70 -16.95
CA ALA A 142 5.71 11.59 -17.95
C ALA A 142 6.86 12.58 -17.68
N GLN A 143 6.54 13.80 -17.33
CA GLN A 143 7.55 14.80 -16.97
C GLN A 143 8.31 14.42 -15.71
N ILE A 144 7.65 13.86 -14.71
CA ILE A 144 8.26 13.37 -13.47
C ILE A 144 9.31 12.31 -13.77
N VAL A 145 8.99 11.30 -14.58
CA VAL A 145 9.96 10.24 -14.94
C VAL A 145 11.11 10.82 -15.77
N ARG A 146 10.81 11.62 -16.80
CA ARG A 146 11.83 12.23 -17.67
C ARG A 146 12.79 13.16 -16.92
N SER A 147 12.33 13.76 -15.82
CA SER A 147 13.19 14.59 -14.96
C SER A 147 14.04 13.77 -13.98
N GLY A 148 13.93 12.45 -13.98
CA GLY A 148 14.69 11.56 -13.10
C GLY A 148 14.21 11.55 -11.63
N LYS A 149 13.07 12.19 -11.32
CA LYS A 149 12.55 12.26 -9.94
C LYS A 149 11.77 11.02 -9.50
N ALA A 150 11.38 10.18 -10.44
CA ALA A 150 10.87 8.84 -10.20
C ALA A 150 11.34 7.91 -11.31
N LEU A 151 11.69 6.67 -10.97
CA LEU A 151 12.09 5.68 -11.97
C LEU A 151 10.89 5.08 -12.69
N TYR A 152 9.79 4.88 -11.94
CA TYR A 152 8.58 4.23 -12.43
C TYR A 152 7.33 4.99 -11.98
N ILE A 153 6.21 4.68 -12.65
CA ILE A 153 4.88 5.21 -12.33
C ILE A 153 3.96 4.09 -11.85
N GLY A 154 3.17 4.42 -10.83
CA GLY A 154 2.04 3.62 -10.39
C GLY A 154 0.74 4.42 -10.42
N LEU A 155 -0.38 3.71 -10.45
CA LEU A 155 -1.73 4.26 -10.33
C LEU A 155 -2.42 3.63 -9.12
N SER A 156 -3.19 4.42 -8.36
CA SER A 156 -3.89 3.89 -7.20
C SER A 156 -5.39 4.16 -7.29
N LYS A 157 -6.21 3.15 -6.94
CA LYS A 157 -7.69 3.22 -6.89
C LYS A 157 -8.35 3.56 -8.23
N TYR A 158 -7.69 3.35 -9.34
CA TYR A 158 -8.27 3.57 -10.66
C TYR A 158 -9.29 2.48 -10.99
N PRO A 159 -10.54 2.85 -11.35
CA PRO A 159 -11.51 1.86 -11.82
C PRO A 159 -11.05 1.26 -13.17
N PRO A 160 -11.48 0.04 -13.52
CA PRO A 160 -10.92 -0.71 -14.65
C PRO A 160 -10.87 0.06 -15.98
N GLN A 161 -11.95 0.70 -16.36
CA GLN A 161 -12.04 1.43 -17.63
C GLN A 161 -11.06 2.61 -17.69
N LEU A 162 -11.01 3.41 -16.61
CA LEU A 162 -10.06 4.52 -16.53
C LEU A 162 -8.61 4.03 -16.44
N PHE A 163 -8.38 2.91 -15.75
CA PHE A 163 -7.06 2.28 -15.69
C PHE A 163 -6.57 1.91 -17.09
N HIS A 164 -7.40 1.23 -17.90
CA HIS A 164 -7.07 0.88 -19.28
C HIS A 164 -6.74 2.11 -20.13
N ARG A 165 -7.59 3.14 -20.10
CA ARG A 165 -7.37 4.40 -20.83
C ARG A 165 -6.05 5.05 -20.42
N THR A 166 -5.81 5.16 -19.13
CA THR A 166 -4.60 5.80 -18.60
C THR A 166 -3.35 5.01 -18.96
N CYS A 167 -3.39 3.67 -18.89
CA CYS A 167 -2.28 2.82 -19.30
C CYS A 167 -1.97 2.96 -20.80
N ALA A 168 -2.98 3.11 -21.65
CA ALA A 168 -2.78 3.36 -23.09
C ALA A 168 -2.02 4.67 -23.31
N LEU A 169 -2.45 5.77 -22.69
CA LEU A 169 -1.78 7.08 -22.77
C LEU A 169 -0.34 7.05 -22.20
N LEU A 170 -0.14 6.38 -21.07
CA LEU A 170 1.20 6.19 -20.49
C LEU A 170 2.12 5.40 -21.43
N LYS A 171 1.59 4.39 -22.11
CA LYS A 171 2.34 3.61 -23.11
C LYS A 171 2.74 4.45 -24.32
N GLU A 172 1.84 5.29 -24.83
CA GLU A 172 2.13 6.26 -25.90
C GLU A 172 3.24 7.24 -25.46
N ALA A 173 3.20 7.68 -24.21
CA ALA A 173 4.25 8.50 -23.61
C ALA A 173 5.57 7.76 -23.35
N LYS A 174 5.65 6.44 -23.62
CA LYS A 174 6.79 5.53 -23.36
C LYS A 174 7.17 5.37 -21.89
N ILE A 175 6.22 5.49 -20.99
CA ILE A 175 6.36 5.30 -19.55
C ILE A 175 5.25 4.37 -19.03
N PRO A 176 5.33 3.07 -19.29
CA PRO A 176 4.26 2.14 -18.91
C PRO A 176 4.00 2.16 -17.41
N CYS A 177 2.74 1.94 -17.02
CA CYS A 177 2.34 1.81 -15.63
C CYS A 177 2.96 0.54 -15.03
N LEU A 178 3.85 0.71 -14.05
CA LEU A 178 4.51 -0.41 -13.38
C LEU A 178 3.55 -1.13 -12.42
N LEU A 179 2.82 -0.37 -11.61
CA LEU A 179 2.05 -0.88 -10.49
C LEU A 179 0.63 -0.29 -10.44
N HIS A 180 -0.34 -1.13 -10.14
CA HIS A 180 -1.69 -0.73 -9.76
C HIS A 180 -1.94 -1.07 -8.30
N GLN A 181 -2.28 -0.06 -7.47
CA GLN A 181 -2.50 -0.24 -6.05
C GLN A 181 -3.98 -0.04 -5.68
N PHE A 182 -4.62 -1.04 -5.07
CA PHE A 182 -6.04 -1.01 -4.72
C PHE A 182 -6.34 -1.85 -3.47
N ARG A 183 -7.55 -1.63 -2.89
CA ARG A 183 -8.01 -2.41 -1.75
C ARG A 183 -8.44 -3.81 -2.18
N TYR A 184 -7.98 -4.80 -1.43
CA TYR A 184 -8.42 -6.18 -1.60
C TYR A 184 -8.12 -7.01 -0.37
N ASN A 185 -9.11 -7.72 0.14
CA ASN A 185 -9.00 -8.64 1.27
C ASN A 185 -10.18 -9.62 1.30
N LEU A 186 -10.21 -10.53 2.27
CA LEU A 186 -11.28 -11.53 2.40
C LEU A 186 -12.68 -10.96 2.61
N LEU A 187 -12.81 -9.74 3.17
CA LEU A 187 -14.10 -9.05 3.40
C LEU A 187 -14.44 -8.06 2.28
N ASP A 188 -13.48 -7.67 1.45
CA ASP A 188 -13.68 -6.75 0.33
C ASP A 188 -13.06 -7.36 -0.93
N ARG A 189 -13.89 -8.02 -1.73
CA ARG A 189 -13.49 -8.76 -2.93
C ARG A 189 -13.89 -8.07 -4.24
N GLU A 190 -14.26 -6.80 -4.17
CA GLU A 190 -14.72 -6.04 -5.35
C GLU A 190 -13.64 -5.99 -6.45
N ALA A 191 -12.36 -6.02 -6.08
CA ALA A 191 -11.26 -6.04 -7.03
C ALA A 191 -11.28 -7.23 -8.01
N GLU A 192 -11.91 -8.35 -7.64
CA GLU A 192 -12.04 -9.54 -8.51
C GLU A 192 -12.92 -9.27 -9.72
N LYS A 193 -13.89 -8.35 -9.62
CA LYS A 193 -14.86 -8.03 -10.67
C LYS A 193 -14.25 -7.21 -11.82
N GLY A 194 -13.10 -6.59 -11.62
CA GLY A 194 -12.52 -5.76 -12.68
C GLY A 194 -11.08 -5.32 -12.47
N MET A 195 -10.67 -4.87 -11.29
CA MET A 195 -9.31 -4.31 -11.09
C MET A 195 -8.21 -5.36 -11.25
N LEU A 196 -8.38 -6.56 -10.70
CA LEU A 196 -7.42 -7.65 -10.88
C LEU A 196 -7.28 -8.07 -12.36
N PRO A 197 -8.38 -8.36 -13.11
CA PRO A 197 -8.30 -8.64 -14.54
C PRO A 197 -7.63 -7.50 -15.32
N ALA A 198 -8.06 -6.25 -15.11
CA ALA A 198 -7.51 -5.09 -15.83
C ALA A 198 -6.00 -4.92 -15.59
N THR A 199 -5.54 -5.14 -14.34
CA THR A 199 -4.12 -5.06 -14.01
C THR A 199 -3.32 -6.14 -14.71
N ALA A 200 -3.84 -7.37 -14.78
CA ALA A 200 -3.21 -8.48 -15.49
C ALA A 200 -3.16 -8.24 -17.01
N GLU A 201 -4.23 -7.74 -17.63
CA GLU A 201 -4.31 -7.40 -19.05
C GLU A 201 -3.30 -6.32 -19.44
N GLN A 202 -3.11 -5.30 -18.58
CA GLN A 202 -2.11 -4.27 -18.78
C GLN A 202 -0.68 -4.71 -18.44
N ARG A 203 -0.52 -5.94 -17.93
CA ARG A 203 0.78 -6.49 -17.49
C ARG A 203 1.49 -5.60 -16.50
N SER A 204 0.72 -4.96 -15.61
CA SER A 204 1.20 -4.20 -14.45
C SER A 204 1.25 -5.10 -13.22
N GLY A 205 2.09 -4.77 -12.25
CA GLY A 205 2.08 -5.44 -10.94
C GLY A 205 0.90 -4.98 -10.09
N ALA A 206 0.28 -5.88 -9.33
CA ALA A 206 -0.78 -5.55 -8.40
C ALA A 206 -0.25 -5.44 -6.97
N ILE A 207 -0.44 -4.27 -6.35
CA ILE A 207 -0.22 -4.05 -4.92
C ILE A 207 -1.57 -3.96 -4.23
N VAL A 208 -1.78 -4.74 -3.17
CA VAL A 208 -3.06 -4.72 -2.46
C VAL A 208 -2.91 -4.21 -1.05
N PHE A 209 -3.72 -3.21 -0.69
CA PHE A 209 -3.70 -2.61 0.64
C PHE A 209 -4.90 -3.04 1.49
N SER A 210 -4.81 -2.80 2.81
CA SER A 210 -5.78 -3.24 3.83
C SER A 210 -6.00 -4.76 3.86
N PRO A 211 -4.94 -5.59 3.83
CA PRO A 211 -5.08 -7.05 3.81
C PRO A 211 -5.84 -7.59 5.02
N LEU A 212 -5.74 -6.92 6.15
CA LEU A 212 -6.37 -7.30 7.42
C LEU A 212 -7.65 -6.49 7.71
N ALA A 213 -8.24 -5.83 6.70
CA ALA A 213 -9.50 -5.08 6.82
C ALA A 213 -9.54 -4.17 8.07
N GLN A 214 -8.54 -3.31 8.24
CA GLN A 214 -8.38 -2.40 9.38
C GLN A 214 -8.21 -3.10 10.74
N GLY A 215 -7.86 -4.38 10.74
CA GLY A 215 -7.68 -5.22 11.92
C GLY A 215 -8.82 -6.17 12.22
N LEU A 216 -9.90 -6.18 11.43
CA LEU A 216 -10.99 -7.17 11.54
C LEU A 216 -10.47 -8.60 11.38
N LEU A 217 -9.55 -8.82 10.45
CA LEU A 217 -8.96 -10.13 10.16
C LEU A 217 -7.76 -10.48 11.05
N THR A 218 -7.63 -9.86 12.23
CA THR A 218 -6.62 -10.25 13.23
C THR A 218 -7.20 -11.11 14.36
N GLY A 219 -8.52 -11.33 14.37
CA GLY A 219 -9.20 -12.07 15.43
C GLY A 219 -9.45 -11.28 16.73
N LYS A 220 -8.88 -10.09 16.90
CA LYS A 220 -8.97 -9.32 18.17
C LYS A 220 -10.38 -8.84 18.55
N TYR A 221 -11.33 -8.85 17.60
CA TYR A 221 -12.71 -8.47 17.84
C TYR A 221 -13.66 -9.67 18.00
N LEU A 222 -13.18 -10.91 17.91
CA LEU A 222 -14.00 -12.12 17.98
C LEU A 222 -14.72 -12.31 19.32
N SER A 223 -14.18 -11.74 20.41
CA SER A 223 -14.83 -11.78 21.72
C SER A 223 -16.02 -10.82 21.87
N GLY A 224 -16.34 -10.02 20.84
CA GLY A 224 -17.33 -8.96 20.91
C GLY A 224 -16.89 -7.71 21.68
N SER A 225 -15.68 -7.71 22.25
CA SER A 225 -15.12 -6.54 22.92
C SER A 225 -14.29 -5.69 21.94
N LEU A 226 -14.24 -4.38 22.19
CA LEU A 226 -13.38 -3.44 21.48
C LEU A 226 -12.13 -3.17 22.34
N PRO A 227 -10.97 -3.77 22.04
CA PRO A 227 -9.76 -3.47 22.78
C PRO A 227 -9.43 -1.97 22.75
N ALA A 228 -9.08 -1.38 23.89
CA ALA A 228 -8.92 0.07 24.05
C ALA A 228 -7.85 0.68 23.11
N ASP A 229 -6.83 -0.10 22.75
CA ASP A 229 -5.77 0.29 21.82
C ASP A 229 -6.11 -0.03 20.36
N SER A 230 -7.30 -0.58 20.10
CA SER A 230 -7.75 -0.96 18.76
C SER A 230 -8.21 0.25 17.94
N ARG A 231 -8.18 0.09 16.62
CA ARG A 231 -8.63 1.15 15.69
C ARG A 231 -10.12 1.47 15.87
N ALA A 232 -10.97 0.47 16.12
CA ALA A 232 -12.41 0.68 16.31
C ALA A 232 -12.75 1.42 17.62
N ALA A 233 -11.86 1.41 18.62
CA ALA A 233 -12.05 2.14 19.88
C ALA A 233 -11.61 3.61 19.79
N ARG A 234 -10.93 4.04 18.73
CA ARG A 234 -10.43 5.41 18.57
C ARG A 234 -11.55 6.32 18.07
N ALA A 235 -11.77 7.43 18.74
CA ALA A 235 -12.79 8.42 18.38
C ALA A 235 -12.54 9.10 17.01
N ASP A 236 -11.28 9.16 16.58
CA ASP A 236 -10.86 9.72 15.27
C ASP A 236 -10.83 8.70 14.14
N SER A 237 -11.32 7.49 14.36
CA SER A 237 -11.31 6.43 13.35
C SER A 237 -12.43 6.61 12.33
N VAL A 238 -12.08 7.03 11.13
CA VAL A 238 -13.04 7.18 9.99
C VAL A 238 -13.25 5.88 9.20
N PHE A 239 -12.43 4.86 9.40
CA PHE A 239 -12.45 3.65 8.56
C PHE A 239 -13.07 2.44 9.25
N LEU A 240 -13.01 2.37 10.58
CA LEU A 240 -13.54 1.26 11.36
C LEU A 240 -14.16 1.79 12.65
N ASP A 241 -15.41 1.44 12.90
CA ASP A 241 -16.22 1.75 14.06
C ASP A 241 -16.88 0.49 14.63
N ALA A 242 -17.61 0.60 15.74
CA ALA A 242 -18.28 -0.52 16.38
C ALA A 242 -19.34 -1.19 15.46
N ASP A 243 -20.05 -0.40 14.66
CA ASP A 243 -21.11 -0.93 13.77
C ASP A 243 -20.50 -1.79 12.67
N LYS A 244 -19.39 -1.37 12.08
CA LYS A 244 -18.66 -2.17 11.08
C LYS A 244 -18.06 -3.44 11.69
N VAL A 245 -17.59 -3.39 12.93
CA VAL A 245 -17.14 -4.58 13.67
C VAL A 245 -18.28 -5.56 13.82
N ALA A 246 -19.46 -5.10 14.32
CA ALA A 246 -20.64 -5.92 14.49
C ALA A 246 -21.16 -6.52 13.16
N ALA A 247 -21.24 -5.70 12.12
CA ALA A 247 -21.69 -6.15 10.79
C ALA A 247 -20.77 -7.21 10.14
N SER A 248 -19.49 -7.27 10.55
CA SER A 248 -18.53 -8.22 10.02
C SER A 248 -18.35 -9.47 10.90
N ALA A 249 -18.95 -9.53 12.08
CA ALA A 249 -18.66 -10.51 13.11
C ALA A 249 -18.84 -11.96 12.64
N ASP A 250 -19.97 -12.29 12.03
CA ASP A 250 -20.28 -13.65 11.56
C ASP A 250 -19.30 -14.12 10.48
N MET A 251 -18.98 -13.26 9.51
CA MET A 251 -18.03 -13.57 8.46
C MET A 251 -16.62 -13.76 9.03
N VAL A 252 -16.21 -12.89 9.95
CA VAL A 252 -14.88 -13.01 10.61
C VAL A 252 -14.80 -14.28 11.45
N ALA A 253 -15.88 -14.66 12.17
CA ALA A 253 -15.94 -15.91 12.92
C ALA A 253 -15.81 -17.14 12.01
N GLN A 254 -16.50 -17.14 10.86
CA GLN A 254 -16.41 -18.20 9.87
C GLN A 254 -14.96 -18.31 9.30
N LEU A 255 -14.34 -17.20 8.94
CA LEU A 255 -12.96 -17.16 8.43
C LEU A 255 -11.96 -17.62 9.51
N ASN A 256 -12.21 -17.25 10.78
CA ASN A 256 -11.37 -17.68 11.88
C ASN A 256 -11.47 -19.21 12.12
N LYS A 257 -12.64 -19.79 11.93
CA LYS A 257 -12.82 -21.25 11.98
C LYS A 257 -12.03 -21.93 10.86
N GLN A 258 -12.08 -21.42 9.63
CA GLN A 258 -11.28 -21.94 8.51
C GLN A 258 -9.78 -21.85 8.78
N ALA A 259 -9.33 -20.72 9.33
CA ALA A 259 -7.93 -20.53 9.72
C ALA A 259 -7.50 -21.53 10.79
N PHE A 260 -8.35 -21.74 11.81
CA PHE A 260 -8.11 -22.71 12.88
C PHE A 260 -8.04 -24.16 12.34
N GLU A 261 -8.94 -24.54 11.43
CA GLU A 261 -8.92 -25.85 10.74
C GLU A 261 -7.65 -26.03 9.89
N ALA A 262 -7.10 -24.94 9.35
CA ALA A 262 -5.82 -24.92 8.65
C ALA A 262 -4.60 -24.87 9.59
N GLY A 263 -4.79 -24.79 10.89
CA GLY A 263 -3.73 -24.76 11.91
C GLY A 263 -2.92 -23.47 11.98
N ILE A 264 -3.47 -22.34 11.50
CA ILE A 264 -2.78 -21.05 11.44
C ILE A 264 -3.65 -19.90 11.98
N PRO A 265 -3.04 -18.80 12.49
CA PRO A 265 -3.78 -17.61 12.88
C PRO A 265 -4.53 -16.96 11.71
N LEU A 266 -5.69 -16.33 12.00
CA LEU A 266 -6.50 -15.63 11.01
C LEU A 266 -5.70 -14.55 10.24
N THR A 267 -4.79 -13.84 10.92
CA THR A 267 -3.87 -12.88 10.29
C THR A 267 -3.06 -13.51 9.16
N GLN A 268 -2.44 -14.64 9.43
CA GLN A 268 -1.63 -15.38 8.43
C GLN A 268 -2.50 -15.97 7.34
N TYR A 269 -3.66 -16.52 7.70
CA TYR A 269 -4.65 -17.05 6.75
C TYR A 269 -5.09 -15.98 5.74
N ALA A 270 -5.43 -14.78 6.21
CA ALA A 270 -5.88 -13.68 5.35
C ALA A 270 -4.79 -13.19 4.39
N ILE A 271 -3.54 -13.09 4.85
CA ILE A 271 -2.41 -12.68 4.00
C ILE A 271 -2.04 -13.80 3.02
N ALA A 272 -1.95 -15.04 3.48
CA ALA A 272 -1.64 -16.19 2.63
C ALA A 272 -2.70 -16.38 1.52
N TRP A 273 -3.99 -16.13 1.84
CA TRP A 273 -5.05 -16.14 0.84
C TRP A 273 -4.82 -15.11 -0.27
N LEU A 274 -4.39 -13.90 0.07
CA LEU A 274 -4.01 -12.89 -0.93
C LEU A 274 -2.81 -13.36 -1.76
N LEU A 275 -1.79 -13.91 -1.12
CA LEU A 275 -0.58 -14.41 -1.77
C LEU A 275 -0.83 -15.65 -2.65
N SER A 276 -1.92 -16.40 -2.42
CA SER A 276 -2.34 -17.50 -3.29
C SER A 276 -2.85 -17.03 -4.66
N LYS A 277 -3.14 -15.73 -4.84
CA LYS A 277 -3.57 -15.18 -6.12
C LYS A 277 -2.37 -14.84 -6.99
N PRO A 278 -2.21 -15.48 -8.16
CA PRO A 278 -1.04 -15.29 -9.01
C PRO A 278 -0.92 -13.86 -9.57
N GLN A 279 -2.04 -13.11 -9.61
CA GLN A 279 -2.06 -11.71 -10.06
C GLN A 279 -1.47 -10.74 -9.03
N ILE A 280 -1.41 -11.11 -7.75
CA ILE A 280 -0.89 -10.23 -6.70
C ILE A 280 0.64 -10.26 -6.69
N THR A 281 1.24 -9.10 -6.88
CA THR A 281 2.70 -8.93 -6.80
C THR A 281 3.15 -8.80 -5.35
N SER A 282 2.49 -7.94 -4.57
CA SER A 282 2.83 -7.73 -3.16
C SER A 282 1.62 -7.33 -2.33
N VAL A 283 1.60 -7.76 -1.08
CA VAL A 283 0.58 -7.40 -0.08
C VAL A 283 1.14 -6.32 0.83
N LEU A 284 0.49 -5.16 0.85
CA LEU A 284 0.89 -4.03 1.67
C LEU A 284 0.39 -4.18 3.10
N ILE A 285 1.29 -4.50 4.01
CA ILE A 285 1.00 -4.66 5.44
C ILE A 285 1.34 -3.38 6.20
N GLY A 286 0.58 -3.10 7.26
CA GLY A 286 0.89 -2.09 8.26
C GLY A 286 1.14 -2.77 9.61
N ALA A 287 2.20 -2.40 10.29
CA ALA A 287 2.53 -2.89 11.62
C ALA A 287 2.80 -1.73 12.58
N ARG A 288 2.43 -1.89 13.85
CA ARG A 288 2.74 -0.96 14.92
C ARG A 288 3.92 -1.43 15.77
N THR A 289 4.19 -2.73 15.76
CA THR A 289 5.28 -3.36 16.50
C THR A 289 6.02 -4.35 15.62
N VAL A 290 7.27 -4.62 15.95
CA VAL A 290 8.10 -5.64 15.31
C VAL A 290 7.40 -7.01 15.36
N GLN A 291 6.78 -7.35 16.48
CA GLN A 291 6.05 -8.61 16.62
C GLN A 291 4.88 -8.74 15.62
N GLN A 292 4.13 -7.65 15.37
CA GLN A 292 3.07 -7.65 14.35
C GLN A 292 3.62 -7.81 12.94
N LEU A 293 4.77 -7.20 12.66
CA LEU A 293 5.46 -7.34 11.38
C LEU A 293 5.89 -8.80 11.15
N GLU A 294 6.52 -9.41 12.14
CA GLU A 294 6.95 -10.81 12.11
C GLU A 294 5.77 -11.78 11.98
N GLU A 295 4.66 -11.51 12.68
CA GLU A 295 3.44 -12.30 12.56
C GLU A 295 2.88 -12.26 11.11
N CYS A 296 2.86 -11.09 10.49
CA CYS A 296 2.47 -10.98 9.08
C CYS A 296 3.48 -11.68 8.15
N ALA A 297 4.78 -11.59 8.44
CA ALA A 297 5.82 -12.19 7.61
C ALA A 297 5.72 -13.72 7.54
N LYS A 298 5.31 -14.37 8.62
CA LYS A 298 5.09 -15.83 8.66
C LYS A 298 4.07 -16.31 7.62
N ALA A 299 3.15 -15.44 7.18
CA ALA A 299 2.18 -15.79 6.14
C ALA A 299 2.81 -16.18 4.80
N THR A 300 4.06 -15.77 4.52
CA THR A 300 4.79 -16.12 3.30
C THR A 300 5.31 -17.58 3.29
N GLU A 301 5.28 -18.24 4.45
CA GLU A 301 5.71 -19.62 4.65
C GLU A 301 4.52 -20.57 4.72
N VAL A 302 3.30 -20.04 4.76
CA VAL A 302 2.06 -20.81 4.89
C VAL A 302 1.75 -21.53 3.59
N ALA A 303 1.57 -22.86 3.68
CA ALA A 303 1.13 -23.72 2.61
C ALA A 303 -0.32 -24.17 2.87
N VAL A 304 -1.30 -23.33 2.52
CA VAL A 304 -2.72 -23.67 2.58
C VAL A 304 -3.26 -23.75 1.15
N ASP A 305 -3.94 -24.86 0.84
CA ASP A 305 -4.69 -24.97 -0.41
C ASP A 305 -6.03 -24.23 -0.25
N PHE A 306 -6.07 -23.02 -0.76
CA PHE A 306 -7.31 -22.25 -0.81
C PHE A 306 -8.17 -22.76 -1.96
N ALA A 307 -9.11 -23.66 -1.66
CA ALA A 307 -10.08 -24.13 -2.66
C ALA A 307 -10.70 -22.95 -3.43
N PRO A 308 -10.89 -23.07 -4.76
CA PRO A 308 -11.57 -22.03 -5.51
C PRO A 308 -12.94 -21.81 -4.90
N SER A 309 -13.23 -20.57 -4.49
CA SER A 309 -14.55 -20.21 -3.96
C SER A 309 -15.60 -20.67 -4.95
N ARG A 310 -16.41 -21.66 -4.57
CA ARG A 310 -17.60 -22.01 -5.36
C ARG A 310 -18.43 -20.74 -5.47
N ARG A 311 -18.59 -20.26 -6.69
CA ARG A 311 -19.47 -19.15 -7.04
C ARG A 311 -20.93 -19.53 -6.81
#